data_41f4dab270806e152a2f5e0d2a7c35d0
#
_entry.id   41f4dab270806e152a2f5e0d2a7c35d0
#
_cell.length_a   1.000
_cell.length_b   1.000
_cell.length_c   1.000
_cell.angle_alpha   90.00
_cell.angle_beta   90.00
_cell.angle_gamma   90.00
#
_symmetry.space_group_name_H-M   'P 1'
#
loop_
_entity.id
_entity.type
_entity.pdbx_description
1 polymer ?
#
loop_
_entity_poly.entity_id
_entity_poly.type
_entity_poly.pdbx_seq_one_letter_code
_entity_poly.pdbx_strand_id
1 'polypeptide(L)'
;FFLFGRSLEAAWGTFRFNMYIVSGFLFNVIAALILYLSPLHVSNYDSGMQYIYWSMFFAFALMNPDMEFLLYAVLPIKVKWLALLDAVYMVYQIINSLYLGFRTLAQGASVIYTTTAGAYFSIAIAIIVAMANFLIYFFATRQSPRARMHQKRRKRSFERQTNQYANGARHRCAVCGRTELDDDSLDFRYCSKCDGNYEYCSDHLFTHQHVKKFM
;
A
#
# COMPACT_ATOMS: atom_id res chain seq x y z
N PHE A 1 17.82 -2.45 0.27
CA PHE A 1 16.86 -2.45 1.39
C PHE A 1 16.42 -1.03 1.78
N PHE A 2 17.37 -0.16 2.09
CA PHE A 2 17.08 1.17 2.62
C PHE A 2 16.17 2.01 1.69
N LEU A 3 16.46 2.01 0.40
CA LEU A 3 15.74 2.80 -0.60
C LEU A 3 14.28 2.31 -0.79
N PHE A 4 14.10 1.00 -0.95
CA PHE A 4 12.78 0.39 -1.11
C PHE A 4 11.96 0.45 0.19
N GLY A 5 12.61 0.15 1.33
CA GLY A 5 11.98 0.17 2.63
C GLY A 5 11.41 1.54 2.98
N ARG A 6 12.19 2.61 2.80
CA ARG A 6 11.75 3.98 3.08
C ARG A 6 10.61 4.43 2.18
N SER A 7 10.62 4.05 0.90
CA SER A 7 9.53 4.36 -0.02
C SER A 7 8.23 3.63 0.34
N LEU A 8 8.33 2.34 0.70
CA LEU A 8 7.19 1.55 1.14
C LEU A 8 6.63 2.02 2.49
N GLU A 9 7.51 2.36 3.42
CA GLU A 9 7.12 2.94 4.71
C GLU A 9 6.38 4.27 4.54
N ALA A 10 6.86 5.16 3.68
CA ALA A 10 6.20 6.42 3.38
C ALA A 10 4.81 6.22 2.75
N ALA A 11 4.63 5.16 1.95
CA ALA A 11 3.39 4.89 1.25
C ALA A 11 2.35 4.13 2.10
N TRP A 12 2.79 3.19 2.93
CA TRP A 12 1.89 2.34 3.74
C TRP A 12 1.74 2.81 5.18
N GLY A 13 2.68 3.64 5.64
CA GLY A 13 2.84 4.02 7.04
C GLY A 13 3.68 3.02 7.82
N THR A 14 4.38 3.50 8.85
CA THR A 14 5.34 2.73 9.67
C THR A 14 4.74 1.45 10.25
N PHE A 15 3.49 1.50 10.75
CA PHE A 15 2.85 0.34 11.36
C PHE A 15 2.64 -0.81 10.36
N ARG A 16 2.07 -0.52 9.19
CA ARG A 16 1.80 -1.54 8.17
C ARG A 16 3.07 -2.11 7.57
N PHE A 17 4.08 -1.27 7.38
CA PHE A 17 5.38 -1.70 6.89
C PHE A 17 6.05 -2.68 7.87
N ASN A 18 6.08 -2.36 9.16
CA ASN A 18 6.61 -3.24 10.19
C ASN A 18 5.83 -4.56 10.28
N MET A 19 4.50 -4.52 10.21
CA MET A 19 3.68 -5.74 10.18
C MET A 19 3.99 -6.63 8.98
N TYR A 20 4.28 -6.05 7.81
CA TYR A 20 4.69 -6.81 6.63
C TYR A 20 6.01 -7.55 6.84
N ILE A 21 7.01 -6.89 7.42
CA ILE A 21 8.32 -7.52 7.70
C ILE A 21 8.16 -8.60 8.76
N VAL A 22 7.46 -8.31 9.86
CA VAL A 22 7.24 -9.27 10.96
C VAL A 22 6.46 -10.49 10.48
N SER A 23 5.40 -10.30 9.68
CA SER A 23 4.65 -11.43 9.11
C SER A 23 5.49 -12.27 8.15
N GLY A 24 6.34 -11.65 7.33
CA GLY A 24 7.26 -12.36 6.44
C GLY A 24 8.27 -13.21 7.22
N PHE A 25 8.83 -12.65 8.28
CA PHE A 25 9.71 -13.38 9.17
C PHE A 25 8.98 -14.54 9.87
N LEU A 26 7.80 -14.30 10.43
CA LEU A 26 7.00 -15.32 11.10
C LEU A 26 6.64 -16.48 10.18
N PHE A 27 6.22 -16.20 8.94
CA PHE A 27 5.90 -17.24 7.96
C PHE A 27 7.12 -18.09 7.60
N ASN A 28 8.31 -17.49 7.51
CA ASN A 28 9.55 -18.23 7.29
C ASN A 28 9.90 -19.13 8.47
N VAL A 29 9.73 -18.66 9.72
CA VAL A 29 9.94 -19.48 10.92
C VAL A 29 8.96 -20.65 10.95
N ILE A 30 7.69 -20.44 10.65
CA ILE A 30 6.68 -21.50 10.57
C ILE A 30 7.04 -22.52 9.48
N ALA A 31 7.46 -22.06 8.30
CA ALA A 31 7.89 -22.94 7.22
C ALA A 31 9.11 -23.77 7.60
N ALA A 32 10.10 -23.17 8.27
CA ALA A 32 11.28 -23.88 8.79
C ALA A 32 10.89 -24.95 9.79
N LEU A 33 9.97 -24.65 10.71
CA LEU A 33 9.47 -25.60 11.72
C LEU A 33 8.75 -26.79 11.07
N ILE A 34 7.89 -26.51 10.08
CA ILE A 34 7.17 -27.57 9.34
C ILE A 34 8.16 -28.47 8.59
N LEU A 35 9.18 -27.92 7.95
CA LEU A 35 10.19 -28.67 7.24
C LEU A 35 11.09 -29.49 8.17
N TYR A 36 11.42 -28.95 9.34
CA TYR A 36 12.17 -29.68 10.36
C TYR A 36 11.40 -30.89 10.90
N LEU A 37 10.09 -30.74 11.12
CA LEU A 37 9.21 -31.81 11.58
C LEU A 37 8.83 -32.81 10.47
N SER A 38 9.12 -32.49 9.21
CA SER A 38 8.83 -33.37 8.08
C SER A 38 9.77 -34.58 8.03
N PRO A 39 9.40 -35.69 7.33
CA PRO A 39 10.28 -36.85 7.16
C PRO A 39 11.59 -36.53 6.47
N LEU A 40 11.71 -35.38 5.81
CA LEU A 40 12.91 -34.94 5.11
C LEU A 40 13.98 -34.41 6.09
N HIS A 41 13.63 -34.16 7.36
CA HIS A 41 14.53 -33.65 8.41
C HIS A 41 15.48 -32.55 7.91
N VAL A 42 14.92 -31.50 7.30
CA VAL A 42 15.70 -30.39 6.74
C VAL A 42 16.32 -29.60 7.87
N SER A 43 17.58 -29.89 8.19
CA SER A 43 18.33 -29.19 9.24
C SER A 43 18.83 -27.82 8.80
N ASN A 44 19.04 -27.62 7.50
CA ASN A 44 19.51 -26.36 6.92
C ASN A 44 18.41 -25.74 6.04
N TYR A 45 17.42 -25.12 6.70
CA TYR A 45 16.45 -24.29 5.99
C TYR A 45 17.13 -22.99 5.56
N ASP A 46 17.17 -22.74 4.24
CA ASP A 46 17.61 -21.46 3.73
C ASP A 46 16.51 -20.41 3.99
N SER A 47 16.46 -19.95 5.23
CA SER A 47 15.53 -18.91 5.68
C SER A 47 15.88 -17.52 5.13
N GLY A 48 16.48 -17.50 3.92
CA GLY A 48 17.09 -16.31 3.34
C GLY A 48 16.20 -15.08 3.44
N MET A 49 16.58 -14.15 4.29
CA MET A 49 15.97 -12.80 4.32
C MET A 49 15.98 -12.16 2.93
N GLN A 50 16.84 -12.63 2.03
CA GLN A 50 16.87 -12.20 0.63
C GLN A 50 15.53 -12.33 -0.07
N TYR A 51 14.74 -13.39 0.20
CA TYR A 51 13.42 -13.56 -0.42
C TYR A 51 12.39 -12.55 0.08
N ILE A 52 12.52 -12.11 1.35
CA ILE A 52 11.73 -11.01 1.89
C ILE A 52 12.12 -9.70 1.19
N TYR A 53 13.39 -9.47 0.95
CA TYR A 53 13.85 -8.27 0.21
C TYR A 53 13.36 -8.26 -1.24
N TRP A 54 13.34 -9.41 -1.91
CA TRP A 54 12.77 -9.52 -3.25
C TRP A 54 11.27 -9.26 -3.24
N SER A 55 10.55 -9.79 -2.27
CA SER A 55 9.12 -9.49 -2.12
C SER A 55 8.84 -7.99 -1.87
N MET A 56 9.73 -7.31 -1.14
CA MET A 56 9.67 -5.84 -0.96
C MET A 56 9.95 -5.10 -2.26
N PHE A 57 10.88 -5.59 -3.08
CA PHE A 57 11.16 -5.01 -4.38
C PHE A 57 9.94 -5.11 -5.30
N PHE A 58 9.21 -6.24 -5.31
CA PHE A 58 7.95 -6.36 -6.04
C PHE A 58 6.89 -5.37 -5.56
N ALA A 59 6.74 -5.23 -4.23
CA ALA A 59 5.81 -4.27 -3.66
C ALA A 59 6.13 -2.83 -4.13
N PHE A 60 7.41 -2.47 -4.11
CA PHE A 60 7.89 -1.17 -4.59
C PHE A 60 7.63 -0.98 -6.09
N ALA A 61 7.93 -1.99 -6.91
CA ALA A 61 7.75 -1.95 -8.36
C ALA A 61 6.29 -1.76 -8.78
N LEU A 62 5.35 -2.39 -8.05
CA LEU A 62 3.92 -2.21 -8.30
C LEU A 62 3.40 -0.83 -7.91
N MET A 63 4.06 -0.15 -6.97
CA MET A 63 3.69 1.20 -6.56
C MET A 63 4.28 2.27 -7.47
N ASN A 64 5.48 2.02 -7.99
CA ASN A 64 6.24 2.96 -8.79
C ASN A 64 6.71 2.33 -10.12
N PRO A 65 5.79 1.92 -11.02
CA PRO A 65 6.15 1.15 -12.22
C PRO A 65 6.97 1.94 -13.24
N ASP A 66 6.78 3.25 -13.29
CA ASP A 66 7.41 4.14 -14.26
C ASP A 66 8.69 4.81 -13.72
N MET A 67 9.08 4.49 -12.50
CA MET A 67 10.34 4.97 -11.94
C MET A 67 11.51 4.35 -12.70
N GLU A 68 12.53 5.15 -13.01
CA GLU A 68 13.71 4.71 -13.75
C GLU A 68 14.90 4.56 -12.81
N PHE A 69 15.55 3.40 -12.87
CA PHE A 69 16.84 3.18 -12.24
C PHE A 69 17.95 3.28 -13.27
N LEU A 70 18.96 4.08 -12.95
CA LEU A 70 20.19 4.13 -13.73
C LEU A 70 21.05 2.92 -13.41
N LEU A 71 20.96 1.89 -14.25
CA LEU A 71 21.85 0.74 -14.11
C LEU A 71 23.25 1.17 -14.58
N TYR A 72 24.24 0.98 -13.71
CA TYR A 72 25.63 1.42 -13.95
C TYR A 72 25.76 2.91 -14.33
N ALA A 73 24.83 3.75 -13.89
CA ALA A 73 24.77 5.18 -14.20
C ALA A 73 24.66 5.55 -15.70
N VAL A 74 24.36 4.58 -16.57
CA VAL A 74 24.32 4.77 -18.03
C VAL A 74 22.95 4.44 -18.63
N LEU A 75 22.31 3.36 -18.18
CA LEU A 75 21.07 2.85 -18.78
C LEU A 75 19.85 3.12 -17.87
N PRO A 76 18.92 4.02 -18.27
CA PRO A 76 17.67 4.21 -17.54
C PRO A 76 16.72 3.04 -17.82
N ILE A 77 16.54 2.15 -16.85
CA ILE A 77 15.62 1.02 -16.95
C ILE A 77 14.43 1.27 -16.03
N LYS A 78 13.22 1.12 -16.56
CA LYS A 78 12.00 1.22 -15.75
C LYS A 78 11.89 0.06 -14.79
N VAL A 79 11.53 0.34 -13.55
CA VAL A 79 11.41 -0.65 -12.45
C VAL A 79 10.53 -1.83 -12.84
N LYS A 80 9.47 -1.62 -13.62
CA LYS A 80 8.57 -2.68 -14.09
C LYS A 80 9.28 -3.79 -14.88
N TRP A 81 10.30 -3.44 -15.67
CA TRP A 81 11.06 -4.43 -16.46
C TRP A 81 11.99 -5.24 -15.56
N LEU A 82 12.62 -4.59 -14.56
CA LEU A 82 13.44 -5.29 -13.58
C LEU A 82 12.58 -6.26 -12.74
N ALA A 83 11.39 -5.82 -12.30
CA ALA A 83 10.47 -6.68 -11.57
C ALA A 83 9.99 -7.88 -12.42
N LEU A 84 9.78 -7.67 -13.72
CA LEU A 84 9.41 -8.77 -14.63
C LEU A 84 10.55 -9.80 -14.75
N LEU A 85 11.78 -9.35 -14.92
CA LEU A 85 12.96 -10.23 -14.98
C LEU A 85 13.13 -11.02 -13.68
N ASP A 86 12.97 -10.34 -12.55
CA ASP A 86 13.07 -10.95 -11.23
C ASP A 86 11.95 -11.99 -11.00
N ALA A 87 10.72 -11.70 -11.43
CA ALA A 87 9.60 -12.65 -11.37
C ALA A 87 9.89 -13.91 -12.20
N VAL A 88 10.40 -13.75 -13.42
CA VAL A 88 10.79 -14.88 -14.28
C VAL A 88 11.90 -15.70 -13.62
N TYR A 89 12.90 -15.03 -13.05
CA TYR A 89 13.98 -15.68 -12.32
C TYR A 89 13.49 -16.47 -11.11
N MET A 90 12.56 -15.92 -10.33
CA MET A 90 11.96 -16.63 -9.19
C MET A 90 11.18 -17.88 -9.60
N VAL A 91 10.38 -17.77 -10.68
CA VAL A 91 9.65 -18.93 -11.23
C VAL A 91 10.65 -20.00 -11.69
N TYR A 92 11.71 -19.60 -12.40
CA TYR A 92 12.77 -20.51 -12.80
C TYR A 92 13.42 -21.19 -11.59
N GLN A 93 13.75 -20.44 -10.53
CA GLN A 93 14.34 -20.98 -9.30
C GLN A 93 13.43 -22.00 -8.62
N ILE A 94 12.12 -21.74 -8.53
CA ILE A 94 11.15 -22.70 -7.99
C ILE A 94 11.16 -23.99 -8.80
N ILE A 95 11.03 -23.90 -10.11
CA ILE A 95 10.97 -25.06 -11.00
C ILE A 95 12.28 -25.86 -10.91
N ASN A 96 13.41 -25.18 -10.98
CA ASN A 96 14.73 -25.80 -10.93
C ASN A 96 14.98 -26.49 -9.57
N SER A 97 14.62 -25.83 -8.47
CA SER A 97 14.78 -26.40 -7.12
C SER A 97 13.89 -27.62 -6.92
N LEU A 98 12.65 -27.59 -7.39
CA LEU A 98 11.75 -28.76 -7.34
C LEU A 98 12.30 -29.91 -8.20
N TYR A 99 12.74 -29.61 -9.43
CA TYR A 99 13.32 -30.61 -10.33
C TYR A 99 14.55 -31.29 -9.70
N LEU A 100 15.49 -30.52 -9.15
CA LEU A 100 16.70 -31.05 -8.52
C LEU A 100 16.34 -31.82 -7.24
N GLY A 101 15.38 -31.34 -6.44
CA GLY A 101 14.89 -32.03 -5.26
C GLY A 101 14.33 -33.42 -5.59
N PHE A 102 13.45 -33.52 -6.59
CA PHE A 102 12.92 -34.82 -7.03
C PHE A 102 13.97 -35.72 -7.66
N ARG A 103 14.87 -35.16 -8.46
CA ARG A 103 15.98 -35.92 -9.07
C ARG A 103 16.91 -36.51 -8.00
N THR A 104 17.26 -35.77 -6.98
CA THR A 104 18.10 -36.26 -5.88
C THR A 104 17.42 -37.36 -5.07
N LEU A 105 16.12 -37.25 -4.80
CA LEU A 105 15.35 -38.33 -4.16
C LEU A 105 15.32 -39.61 -5.00
N ALA A 106 15.25 -39.51 -6.32
CA ALA A 106 15.25 -40.65 -7.23
C ALA A 106 16.59 -41.39 -7.24
N GLN A 107 17.69 -40.79 -6.81
CA GLN A 107 19.03 -41.41 -6.78
C GLN A 107 19.21 -42.39 -5.62
N GLY A 108 18.34 -42.38 -4.61
CA GLY A 108 18.37 -43.32 -3.49
C GLY A 108 17.92 -42.69 -2.17
N ALA A 109 17.65 -43.53 -1.22
CA ALA A 109 17.18 -43.16 0.12
C ALA A 109 18.31 -42.97 1.15
N SER A 110 19.56 -42.72 0.71
CA SER A 110 20.65 -42.47 1.65
C SER A 110 20.47 -41.08 2.33
N VAL A 111 20.98 -40.95 3.55
CA VAL A 111 20.90 -39.71 4.33
C VAL A 111 21.42 -38.49 3.53
N ILE A 112 22.47 -38.69 2.74
CA ILE A 112 23.06 -37.63 1.92
C ILE A 112 22.08 -37.12 0.86
N TYR A 113 21.39 -38.01 0.16
CA TYR A 113 20.44 -37.63 -0.88
C TYR A 113 19.17 -37.00 -0.30
N THR A 114 18.69 -37.50 0.86
CA THR A 114 17.50 -36.92 1.52
C THR A 114 17.78 -35.53 2.06
N THR A 115 18.93 -35.28 2.67
CA THR A 115 19.31 -33.95 3.17
C THR A 115 19.55 -32.96 2.02
N THR A 116 20.17 -33.40 0.92
CA THR A 116 20.39 -32.55 -0.26
C THR A 116 19.06 -32.19 -0.95
N ALA A 117 18.17 -33.17 -1.11
CA ALA A 117 16.83 -32.93 -1.63
C ALA A 117 16.05 -31.95 -0.75
N GLY A 118 16.16 -32.13 0.58
CA GLY A 118 15.57 -31.22 1.56
C GLY A 118 16.04 -29.78 1.41
N ALA A 119 17.34 -29.55 1.14
CA ALA A 119 17.87 -28.23 0.89
C ALA A 119 17.27 -27.59 -0.38
N TYR A 120 17.09 -28.34 -1.47
CA TYR A 120 16.41 -27.83 -2.66
C TYR A 120 14.93 -27.50 -2.40
N PHE A 121 14.20 -28.35 -1.71
CA PHE A 121 12.82 -28.06 -1.34
C PHE A 121 12.69 -26.85 -0.43
N SER A 122 13.65 -26.64 0.48
CA SER A 122 13.64 -25.45 1.35
C SER A 122 13.73 -24.15 0.58
N ILE A 123 14.54 -24.09 -0.48
CA ILE A 123 14.65 -22.91 -1.37
C ILE A 123 13.29 -22.63 -2.05
N ALA A 124 12.68 -23.64 -2.65
CA ALA A 124 11.39 -23.47 -3.32
C ALA A 124 10.30 -22.98 -2.36
N ILE A 125 10.24 -23.57 -1.15
CA ILE A 125 9.26 -23.21 -0.13
C ILE A 125 9.50 -21.78 0.39
N ALA A 126 10.76 -21.39 0.62
CA ALA A 126 11.10 -20.04 1.07
C ALA A 126 10.65 -18.97 0.06
N ILE A 127 10.85 -19.20 -1.23
CA ILE A 127 10.37 -18.30 -2.28
C ILE A 127 8.85 -18.24 -2.29
N ILE A 128 8.16 -19.37 -2.24
CA ILE A 128 6.69 -19.43 -2.25
C ILE A 128 6.11 -18.71 -1.03
N VAL A 129 6.68 -18.92 0.15
CA VAL A 129 6.25 -18.28 1.39
C VAL A 129 6.44 -16.75 1.34
N ALA A 130 7.58 -16.29 0.84
CA ALA A 130 7.84 -14.86 0.67
C ALA A 130 6.87 -14.22 -0.33
N MET A 131 6.58 -14.90 -1.44
CA MET A 131 5.61 -14.43 -2.42
C MET A 131 4.17 -14.47 -1.89
N ALA A 132 3.81 -15.49 -1.13
CA ALA A 132 2.50 -15.56 -0.48
C ALA A 132 2.29 -14.41 0.51
N ASN A 133 3.30 -14.12 1.35
CA ASN A 133 3.26 -12.95 2.25
C ASN A 133 3.03 -11.65 1.47
N PHE A 134 3.78 -11.45 0.39
CA PHE A 134 3.63 -10.28 -0.48
C PHE A 134 2.22 -10.19 -1.07
N LEU A 135 1.68 -11.28 -1.62
CA LEU A 135 0.35 -11.30 -2.23
C LEU A 135 -0.74 -11.05 -1.20
N ILE A 136 -0.69 -11.72 -0.04
CA ILE A 136 -1.66 -11.52 1.05
C ILE A 136 -1.67 -10.05 1.45
N TYR A 137 -0.49 -9.48 1.68
CA TYR A 137 -0.38 -8.10 2.13
C TYR A 137 -0.82 -7.10 1.05
N PHE A 138 -0.45 -7.34 -0.20
CA PHE A 138 -0.84 -6.52 -1.34
C PHE A 138 -2.36 -6.49 -1.52
N PHE A 139 -3.03 -7.65 -1.47
CA PHE A 139 -4.48 -7.72 -1.59
C PHE A 139 -5.20 -7.15 -0.36
N ALA A 140 -4.67 -7.37 0.84
CA ALA A 140 -5.22 -6.82 2.09
C ALA A 140 -5.10 -5.29 2.17
N THR A 141 -4.01 -4.73 1.61
CA THR A 141 -3.75 -3.28 1.65
C THR A 141 -4.47 -2.54 0.51
N ARG A 142 -4.90 -3.25 -0.51
CA ARG A 142 -5.63 -2.68 -1.63
C ARG A 142 -6.99 -2.18 -1.13
N GLN A 143 -7.20 -0.87 -1.18
CA GLN A 143 -8.49 -0.29 -0.79
C GLN A 143 -9.63 -1.01 -1.50
N SER A 144 -10.59 -1.51 -0.73
CA SER A 144 -11.74 -2.20 -1.31
C SER A 144 -12.44 -1.29 -2.33
N PRO A 145 -12.99 -1.84 -3.43
CA PRO A 145 -13.72 -1.06 -4.42
C PRO A 145 -14.84 -0.20 -3.79
N ARG A 146 -15.40 -0.69 -2.66
CA ARG A 146 -16.43 0.03 -1.89
C ARG A 146 -15.87 1.29 -1.22
N ALA A 147 -14.68 1.23 -0.64
CA ALA A 147 -14.03 2.39 -0.02
C ALA A 147 -13.66 3.45 -1.08
N ARG A 148 -13.16 3.04 -2.24
CA ARG A 148 -12.91 3.93 -3.38
C ARG A 148 -14.18 4.60 -3.88
N MET A 149 -15.28 3.86 -4.01
CA MET A 149 -16.58 4.42 -4.41
C MET A 149 -17.11 5.42 -3.39
N HIS A 150 -16.99 5.12 -2.10
CA HIS A 150 -17.41 6.02 -1.02
C HIS A 150 -16.59 7.32 -1.02
N GLN A 151 -15.29 7.22 -1.19
CA GLN A 151 -14.41 8.39 -1.31
C GLN A 151 -14.72 9.22 -2.55
N LYS A 152 -14.98 8.58 -3.70
CA LYS A 152 -15.39 9.24 -4.94
C LYS A 152 -16.76 9.91 -4.82
N ARG A 153 -17.71 9.30 -4.09
CA ARG A 153 -19.02 9.92 -3.78
C ARG A 153 -18.85 11.14 -2.88
N ARG A 154 -18.04 11.05 -1.81
CA ARG A 154 -17.75 12.19 -0.92
C ARG A 154 -17.09 13.33 -1.68
N LYS A 155 -16.10 13.04 -2.53
CA LYS A 155 -15.46 14.06 -3.36
C LYS A 155 -16.46 14.74 -4.30
N ARG A 156 -17.31 13.97 -4.98
CA ARG A 156 -18.35 14.51 -5.87
C ARG A 156 -19.42 15.31 -5.12
N SER A 157 -19.81 14.89 -3.90
CA SER A 157 -20.77 15.67 -3.10
C SER A 157 -20.16 16.98 -2.65
N PHE A 158 -18.88 16.98 -2.27
CA PHE A 158 -18.15 18.18 -1.90
C PHE A 158 -18.00 19.12 -3.11
N GLU A 159 -17.60 18.62 -4.28
CA GLU A 159 -17.52 19.39 -5.53
C GLU A 159 -18.88 19.97 -5.94
N ARG A 160 -19.97 19.21 -5.75
CA ARG A 160 -21.33 19.71 -5.99
C ARG A 160 -21.72 20.82 -5.03
N GLN A 161 -21.41 20.68 -3.73
CA GLN A 161 -21.67 21.73 -2.76
C GLN A 161 -20.86 22.98 -3.05
N THR A 162 -19.59 22.85 -3.46
CA THR A 162 -18.74 23.98 -3.84
C THR A 162 -19.19 24.63 -5.14
N ASN A 163 -19.70 23.87 -6.10
CA ASN A 163 -20.22 24.40 -7.37
C ASN A 163 -21.69 24.87 -7.30
N GLN A 164 -22.41 24.57 -6.22
CA GLN A 164 -23.79 25.05 -6.00
C GLN A 164 -23.87 26.53 -5.59
N TYR A 165 -22.73 27.14 -5.29
CA TYR A 165 -22.70 28.61 -5.21
C TYR A 165 -22.81 29.17 -6.64
N ALA A 166 -24.08 29.33 -7.07
CA ALA A 166 -24.38 29.94 -8.36
C ALA A 166 -23.62 31.26 -8.45
N ASN A 167 -22.88 31.45 -9.54
CA ASN A 167 -22.03 32.59 -9.83
C ASN A 167 -20.64 32.66 -9.22
N GLY A 168 -20.10 31.54 -8.70
CA GLY A 168 -18.70 31.47 -8.25
C GLY A 168 -18.40 32.11 -6.90
N ALA A 169 -19.36 32.75 -6.24
CA ALA A 169 -19.20 33.32 -4.90
C ALA A 169 -19.23 32.22 -3.84
N ARG A 170 -18.24 32.20 -2.96
CA ARG A 170 -18.14 31.26 -1.82
C ARG A 170 -18.90 31.74 -0.60
N HIS A 171 -18.96 33.05 -0.44
CA HIS A 171 -19.52 33.70 0.72
C HIS A 171 -20.66 34.64 0.33
N ARG A 172 -21.75 34.64 1.10
CA ARG A 172 -22.89 35.51 0.87
C ARG A 172 -23.50 35.95 2.20
N CYS A 173 -23.67 37.23 2.35
CA CYS A 173 -24.32 37.78 3.54
C CYS A 173 -25.81 37.43 3.55
N ALA A 174 -26.31 36.86 4.68
CA ALA A 174 -27.71 36.49 4.83
C ALA A 174 -28.66 37.69 4.91
N VAL A 175 -28.19 38.88 5.25
CA VAL A 175 -28.99 40.09 5.41
C VAL A 175 -29.04 40.89 4.08
N CYS A 176 -27.90 41.28 3.52
CA CYS A 176 -27.85 42.17 2.34
C CYS A 176 -27.61 41.40 1.01
N GLY A 177 -27.33 40.12 1.06
CA GLY A 177 -27.10 39.31 -0.12
C GLY A 177 -25.78 39.58 -0.86
N ARG A 178 -24.97 40.56 -0.42
CA ARG A 178 -23.65 40.84 -1.00
C ARG A 178 -22.73 39.62 -0.89
N THR A 179 -21.89 39.46 -1.87
CA THR A 179 -20.94 38.37 -1.99
C THR A 179 -19.50 38.91 -1.99
N GLU A 180 -18.53 38.06 -1.86
CA GLU A 180 -17.10 38.39 -1.97
C GLU A 180 -16.71 38.93 -3.36
N LEU A 181 -17.54 38.67 -4.39
CA LEU A 181 -17.31 39.18 -5.73
C LEU A 181 -17.80 40.62 -5.93
N ASP A 182 -18.67 41.11 -5.03
CA ASP A 182 -19.20 42.47 -5.11
C ASP A 182 -18.23 43.47 -4.49
N ASP A 183 -17.42 43.07 -3.52
CA ASP A 183 -16.45 43.93 -2.84
C ASP A 183 -15.37 43.05 -2.13
N ASP A 184 -14.12 43.13 -2.60
CA ASP A 184 -12.97 42.40 -2.06
C ASP A 184 -12.60 42.77 -0.61
N SER A 185 -13.13 43.86 -0.08
CA SER A 185 -12.88 44.32 1.27
C SER A 185 -13.82 43.70 2.31
N LEU A 186 -14.85 42.95 1.90
CA LEU A 186 -15.85 42.40 2.79
C LEU A 186 -15.38 41.07 3.41
N ASP A 187 -15.22 41.08 4.72
CA ASP A 187 -15.02 39.87 5.52
C ASP A 187 -16.36 39.22 5.85
N PHE A 188 -16.46 37.88 5.60
CA PHE A 188 -17.65 37.09 5.92
C PHE A 188 -17.38 36.15 7.06
N ARG A 189 -18.27 36.14 8.05
CA ARG A 189 -18.14 35.28 9.24
C ARG A 189 -19.47 34.63 9.60
N TYR A 190 -19.40 33.44 10.16
CA TYR A 190 -20.55 32.74 10.70
C TYR A 190 -20.91 33.28 12.08
N CYS A 191 -22.19 33.38 12.35
CA CYS A 191 -22.67 33.74 13.70
C CYS A 191 -22.84 32.46 14.53
N SER A 192 -22.14 32.39 15.67
CA SER A 192 -22.22 31.26 16.61
C SER A 192 -23.52 31.21 17.43
N LYS A 193 -24.31 32.29 17.43
CA LYS A 193 -25.58 32.39 18.17
C LYS A 193 -26.82 32.11 17.31
N CYS A 194 -26.67 31.97 16.00
CA CYS A 194 -27.74 31.60 15.08
C CYS A 194 -27.82 30.07 14.91
N ASP A 195 -29.04 29.56 14.92
CA ASP A 195 -29.31 28.14 14.65
C ASP A 195 -29.26 27.88 13.13
N GLY A 196 -28.07 27.65 12.61
CA GLY A 196 -27.80 27.37 11.20
C GLY A 196 -26.49 27.99 10.72
N ASN A 197 -26.07 27.61 9.52
CA ASN A 197 -24.82 28.10 8.91
C ASN A 197 -25.10 29.39 8.14
N TYR A 198 -25.44 30.49 8.86
CA TYR A 198 -25.64 31.79 8.25
C TYR A 198 -24.34 32.60 8.29
N GLU A 199 -23.95 33.11 7.13
CA GLU A 199 -22.82 34.01 6.99
C GLU A 199 -23.28 35.46 6.92
N TYR A 200 -22.52 36.34 7.52
CA TYR A 200 -22.77 37.78 7.59
C TYR A 200 -21.50 38.52 7.21
N CYS A 201 -21.65 39.59 6.41
CA CYS A 201 -20.55 40.51 6.16
C CYS A 201 -20.17 41.31 7.39
N SER A 202 -19.02 41.98 7.37
CA SER A 202 -18.50 42.82 8.45
C SER A 202 -19.55 43.81 8.99
N ASP A 203 -20.37 44.41 8.10
CA ASP A 203 -21.40 45.40 8.46
C ASP A 203 -22.58 44.80 9.21
N HIS A 204 -22.94 43.54 8.90
CA HIS A 204 -24.12 42.88 9.44
C HIS A 204 -23.80 41.83 10.52
N LEU A 205 -22.54 41.57 10.80
CA LEU A 205 -22.14 40.56 11.76
C LEU A 205 -22.63 40.87 13.18
N PHE A 206 -22.65 42.16 13.55
CA PHE A 206 -23.03 42.61 14.89
C PHE A 206 -24.44 43.22 14.96
N THR A 207 -25.05 43.49 13.79
CA THR A 207 -26.35 44.20 13.69
C THR A 207 -27.53 43.32 13.30
N HIS A 208 -27.28 42.04 12.90
CA HIS A 208 -28.32 41.12 12.49
C HIS A 208 -29.13 40.57 13.65
N GLN A 209 -30.41 40.28 13.40
CA GLN A 209 -31.25 39.53 14.35
C GLN A 209 -30.88 38.05 14.30
N HIS A 210 -30.68 37.43 15.47
CA HIS A 210 -30.33 36.03 15.57
C HIS A 210 -31.50 35.13 15.16
N VAL A 211 -31.27 34.28 14.21
CA VAL A 211 -32.23 33.25 13.75
C VAL A 211 -32.21 32.10 14.77
N LYS A 212 -33.35 31.87 15.45
CA LYS A 212 -33.59 30.70 16.31
C LYS A 212 -34.61 29.81 15.61
N LYS A 213 -34.31 28.55 15.42
CA LYS A 213 -35.32 27.55 15.05
C LYS A 213 -36.19 27.30 16.26
N PHE A 214 -37.43 27.69 16.20
CA PHE A 214 -38.42 27.22 17.17
C PHE A 214 -38.57 25.70 16.94
N MET A 215 -38.31 24.92 18.01
CA MET A 215 -38.71 23.52 18.07
C MET A 215 -40.22 23.41 18.19
#